data_b21920fedcacd37097945dadf692c3e5
#
_entry.id   b21920fedcacd37097945dadf692c3e5
#
_cell.length_a   1.000
_cell.length_b   1.000
_cell.length_c   1.000
_cell.angle_alpha   90.00
_cell.angle_beta   90.00
_cell.angle_gamma   90.00
#
_symmetry.space_group_name_H-M   'P 1'
#
loop_
_entity.id
_entity.type
_entity.pdbx_description
1 polymer ?
#
loop_
_entity_poly.entity_id
_entity_poly.type
_entity_poly.pdbx_seq_one_letter_code
_entity_poly.pdbx_strand_id
1 'polypeptide(L)'
;MARQFIYHMHGLSKSYTGGKKVLDNVHLSFYPDAKIGILGPNGAGKSTLLKIMAGLDTDFQGEAWAAEGARVGYLPQEPKLDESKTVLENCMEGVAHKQAIVDRYNELMMNYSDETADEGAKLQDIIDSEDLWNLDSKVEMAMEALRCPPSDSGVANLSGGERRRVALCQLLLSEPDLLLLDEPTNHLDAETVHWLERHLREFKGSVLIITHDRYFLDNVTGWILELDRGSGIPYEGNYSAYLEKKSKRMIQEGREDMARNRAIAREREWMGMSPKGRQTKSKARIKAFDDLLSAQEERVPSIEQILIPVGERLGANVIEVKGVSKGFEDRLLIDDLSFKLPRGGIVGVIGPNGAGKSTLFKMLTGREKPDSGEVIVGESVRLGYVDQSRDALNPDNNVWEEISGGAEVIYLDDKEINSRAYCSSFNFKGPAQQAKVGDLSGGQRNRVHLAKVLKQGANVLLLDEPTNDLDTETLAALEDALENYAGCAVVISHDRMFLDRLATHMLAFEGDSHVEWFEGNFEDYEKDKVRRLGAHAADPRRIKYKPLTR
;
A
#
# COMPACT_ATOMS: atom_id res chain seq x y z
N MET A 1 24.98 17.29 -23.84
CA MET A 1 25.53 16.61 -22.67
C MET A 1 24.81 15.28 -22.52
N ALA A 2 25.53 14.15 -22.45
CA ALA A 2 24.88 12.87 -22.15
C ALA A 2 24.23 12.98 -20.76
N ARG A 3 22.95 12.66 -20.63
CA ARG A 3 22.27 12.61 -19.33
C ARG A 3 22.93 11.51 -18.52
N GLN A 4 23.61 11.89 -17.45
CA GLN A 4 24.23 10.95 -16.52
C GLN A 4 23.10 10.26 -15.75
N PHE A 5 23.12 8.92 -15.66
CA PHE A 5 22.13 8.16 -14.89
C PHE A 5 22.40 8.37 -13.39
N ILE A 6 21.34 8.48 -12.60
CA ILE A 6 21.44 8.47 -11.15
C ILE A 6 21.66 7.04 -10.60
N TYR A 7 21.12 6.04 -11.29
CA TYR A 7 21.33 4.62 -10.99
C TYR A 7 21.28 3.79 -12.28
N HIS A 8 22.10 2.76 -12.37
CA HIS A 8 22.17 1.87 -13.53
C HIS A 8 22.23 0.41 -13.11
N MET A 9 21.54 -0.45 -13.85
CA MET A 9 21.55 -1.91 -13.69
C MET A 9 21.76 -2.58 -15.04
N HIS A 10 22.64 -3.58 -15.06
CA HIS A 10 22.92 -4.36 -16.25
C HIS A 10 22.95 -5.86 -15.93
N GLY A 11 22.09 -6.65 -16.58
CA GLY A 11 22.04 -8.10 -16.39
C GLY A 11 21.69 -8.54 -14.97
N LEU A 12 20.98 -7.70 -14.20
CA LEU A 12 20.67 -7.96 -12.80
C LEU A 12 19.76 -9.18 -12.66
N SER A 13 20.25 -10.20 -11.96
CA SER A 13 19.49 -11.42 -11.65
C SER A 13 19.62 -11.79 -10.18
N LYS A 14 18.49 -12.13 -9.54
CA LYS A 14 18.44 -12.56 -8.13
C LYS A 14 17.57 -13.78 -7.98
N SER A 15 18.11 -14.79 -7.27
CA SER A 15 17.37 -15.99 -6.87
C SER A 15 17.51 -16.21 -5.37
N TYR A 16 16.45 -16.66 -4.72
CA TYR A 16 16.49 -17.08 -3.32
C TYR A 16 16.67 -18.58 -3.16
N THR A 17 16.99 -19.02 -1.95
CA THR A 17 17.07 -20.44 -1.56
C THR A 17 15.80 -21.18 -1.97
N GLY A 18 15.95 -22.25 -2.78
CA GLY A 18 14.83 -22.98 -3.38
C GLY A 18 14.67 -22.75 -4.89
N GLY A 19 15.58 -21.99 -5.53
CA GLY A 19 15.63 -21.82 -7.00
C GLY A 19 14.60 -20.85 -7.57
N LYS A 20 13.82 -20.16 -6.72
CA LYS A 20 12.86 -19.15 -7.18
C LYS A 20 13.62 -17.90 -7.66
N LYS A 21 13.66 -17.70 -8.98
CA LYS A 21 14.11 -16.44 -9.59
C LYS A 21 13.11 -15.34 -9.28
N VAL A 22 13.61 -14.22 -8.74
CA VAL A 22 12.81 -13.04 -8.40
C VAL A 22 13.07 -11.91 -9.38
N LEU A 23 14.34 -11.74 -9.79
CA LEU A 23 14.74 -10.84 -10.88
C LEU A 23 15.54 -11.66 -11.90
N ASP A 24 15.30 -11.45 -13.18
CA ASP A 24 15.93 -12.21 -14.25
C ASP A 24 16.39 -11.27 -15.38
N ASN A 25 17.72 -11.11 -15.49
CA ASN A 25 18.38 -10.33 -16.52
C ASN A 25 17.80 -8.91 -16.72
N VAL A 26 17.60 -8.19 -15.62
CA VAL A 26 17.02 -6.83 -15.63
C VAL A 26 18.04 -5.81 -16.09
N HIS A 27 17.66 -4.96 -17.05
CA HIS A 27 18.44 -3.85 -17.58
C HIS A 27 17.64 -2.56 -17.43
N LEU A 28 18.04 -1.70 -16.51
CA LEU A 28 17.33 -0.44 -16.22
C LEU A 28 18.33 0.70 -16.00
N SER A 29 17.95 1.88 -16.46
CA SER A 29 18.71 3.11 -16.21
C SER A 29 17.74 4.17 -15.71
N PHE A 30 18.06 4.76 -14.56
CA PHE A 30 17.24 5.76 -13.91
C PHE A 30 17.85 7.14 -14.13
N TYR A 31 17.02 8.07 -14.59
CA TYR A 31 17.46 9.46 -14.82
C TYR A 31 17.31 10.29 -13.54
N PRO A 32 18.13 11.35 -13.38
CA PRO A 32 17.93 12.33 -12.32
C PRO A 32 16.51 12.94 -12.37
N ASP A 33 16.01 13.33 -11.21
CA ASP A 33 14.71 13.99 -10.99
C ASP A 33 13.47 13.14 -11.36
N ALA A 34 13.65 11.89 -11.76
CA ALA A 34 12.54 11.01 -12.12
C ALA A 34 11.75 10.56 -10.87
N LYS A 35 10.41 10.60 -10.97
CA LYS A 35 9.48 10.06 -9.98
C LYS A 35 8.88 8.77 -10.53
N ILE A 36 9.22 7.63 -9.93
CA ILE A 36 8.94 6.31 -10.49
C ILE A 36 8.16 5.48 -9.48
N GLY A 37 6.98 5.01 -9.86
CA GLY A 37 6.21 4.03 -9.09
C GLY A 37 6.60 2.61 -9.49
N ILE A 38 6.83 1.73 -8.53
CA ILE A 38 7.15 0.32 -8.79
C ILE A 38 5.93 -0.52 -8.47
N LEU A 39 5.41 -1.22 -9.48
CA LEU A 39 4.24 -2.08 -9.38
C LEU A 39 4.60 -3.54 -9.68
N GLY A 40 3.76 -4.44 -9.24
CA GLY A 40 3.86 -5.87 -9.49
C GLY A 40 3.23 -6.71 -8.38
N PRO A 41 2.95 -7.99 -8.64
CA PRO A 41 2.34 -8.87 -7.65
C PRO A 41 3.22 -9.04 -6.40
N ASN A 42 2.62 -9.50 -5.31
CA ASN A 42 3.38 -9.78 -4.10
C ASN A 42 4.39 -10.91 -4.34
N GLY A 43 5.65 -10.66 -3.96
CA GLY A 43 6.76 -11.57 -4.22
C GLY A 43 7.38 -11.44 -5.62
N ALA A 44 7.03 -10.42 -6.41
CA ALA A 44 7.64 -10.10 -7.71
C ALA A 44 9.07 -9.52 -7.60
N GLY A 45 9.53 -9.19 -6.36
CA GLY A 45 10.88 -8.68 -6.15
C GLY A 45 10.98 -7.17 -5.97
N LYS A 46 9.85 -6.47 -5.77
CA LYS A 46 9.84 -5.01 -5.58
C LYS A 46 10.78 -4.55 -4.46
N SER A 47 10.59 -5.02 -3.24
CA SER A 47 11.46 -4.67 -2.10
C SER A 47 12.88 -5.21 -2.25
N THR A 48 13.09 -6.34 -2.97
CA THR A 48 14.41 -6.86 -3.28
C THR A 48 15.16 -5.88 -4.19
N LEU A 49 14.49 -5.34 -5.21
CA LEU A 49 15.07 -4.34 -6.10
C LEU A 49 15.51 -3.10 -5.31
N LEU A 50 14.66 -2.56 -4.43
CA LEU A 50 15.03 -1.42 -3.59
C LEU A 50 16.19 -1.73 -2.63
N LYS A 51 16.24 -2.93 -2.03
CA LYS A 51 17.36 -3.35 -1.17
C LYS A 51 18.69 -3.44 -1.92
N ILE A 52 18.67 -3.93 -3.16
CA ILE A 52 19.86 -3.94 -4.03
C ILE A 52 20.28 -2.50 -4.33
N MET A 53 19.34 -1.62 -4.69
CA MET A 53 19.62 -0.22 -4.96
C MET A 53 20.15 0.54 -3.75
N ALA A 54 19.71 0.18 -2.55
CA ALA A 54 20.19 0.73 -1.29
C ALA A 54 21.54 0.13 -0.85
N GLY A 55 22.10 -0.85 -1.58
CA GLY A 55 23.34 -1.53 -1.21
C GLY A 55 23.22 -2.49 -0.02
N LEU A 56 21.99 -2.82 0.40
CA LEU A 56 21.71 -3.71 1.53
C LEU A 56 21.72 -5.20 1.12
N ASP A 57 21.42 -5.50 -0.14
CA ASP A 57 21.51 -6.84 -0.70
C ASP A 57 22.56 -6.84 -1.82
N THR A 58 23.69 -7.48 -1.58
CA THR A 58 24.83 -7.56 -2.51
C THR A 58 24.94 -8.93 -3.16
N ASP A 59 24.07 -9.91 -2.79
CA ASP A 59 24.08 -11.26 -3.34
C ASP A 59 23.18 -11.32 -4.60
N PHE A 60 23.69 -10.86 -5.72
CA PHE A 60 23.03 -10.87 -7.03
C PHE A 60 24.05 -11.10 -8.15
N GLN A 61 23.58 -11.45 -9.35
CA GLN A 61 24.36 -11.54 -10.57
C GLN A 61 24.14 -10.31 -11.42
N GLY A 62 25.15 -9.89 -12.18
CA GLY A 62 25.12 -8.68 -13.00
C GLY A 62 25.74 -7.48 -12.29
N GLU A 63 25.43 -6.29 -12.76
CA GLU A 63 25.96 -5.03 -12.26
C GLU A 63 24.83 -4.10 -11.82
N ALA A 64 25.01 -3.42 -10.68
CA ALA A 64 24.08 -2.40 -10.17
C ALA A 64 24.88 -1.37 -9.39
N TRP A 65 24.77 -0.08 -9.76
CA TRP A 65 25.53 1.00 -9.14
C TRP A 65 24.82 2.35 -9.23
N ALA A 66 25.00 3.17 -8.21
CA ALA A 66 24.60 4.57 -8.18
C ALA A 66 25.66 5.46 -8.82
N ALA A 67 25.26 6.64 -9.29
CA ALA A 67 26.21 7.65 -9.77
C ALA A 67 27.26 7.97 -8.69
N GLU A 68 28.47 8.28 -9.09
CA GLU A 68 29.56 8.62 -8.16
C GLU A 68 29.18 9.85 -7.31
N GLY A 69 29.27 9.71 -5.99
CA GLY A 69 28.89 10.76 -5.04
C GLY A 69 27.40 10.90 -4.76
N ALA A 70 26.51 10.14 -5.43
CA ALA A 70 25.09 10.18 -5.17
C ALA A 70 24.74 9.56 -3.81
N ARG A 71 23.99 10.30 -3.00
CA ARG A 71 23.48 9.84 -1.71
C ARG A 71 22.16 9.10 -1.93
N VAL A 72 22.12 7.84 -1.50
CA VAL A 72 20.92 7.00 -1.59
C VAL A 72 20.27 6.90 -0.22
N GLY A 73 19.00 7.32 -0.12
CA GLY A 73 18.19 7.17 1.08
C GLY A 73 17.16 6.07 0.89
N TYR A 74 16.97 5.23 1.89
CA TYR A 74 16.02 4.11 1.83
C TYR A 74 15.13 4.02 3.06
N LEU A 75 13.82 3.97 2.83
CA LEU A 75 12.82 3.65 3.85
C LEU A 75 12.40 2.20 3.71
N PRO A 76 12.84 1.30 4.60
CA PRO A 76 12.37 -0.09 4.61
C PRO A 76 10.96 -0.21 5.19
N GLN A 77 10.34 -1.36 4.97
CA GLN A 77 9.03 -1.69 5.53
C GLN A 77 9.03 -1.64 7.08
N GLU A 78 10.12 -2.09 7.71
CA GLU A 78 10.37 -2.01 9.15
C GLU A 78 11.66 -1.23 9.40
N PRO A 79 11.58 0.08 9.65
CA PRO A 79 12.75 0.90 9.86
C PRO A 79 13.36 0.68 11.26
N LYS A 80 14.68 0.77 11.32
CA LYS A 80 15.42 0.75 12.57
C LYS A 80 15.77 2.18 12.95
N LEU A 81 15.42 2.59 14.14
CA LEU A 81 15.78 3.86 14.77
C LEU A 81 16.73 3.58 15.95
N ASP A 82 17.46 4.60 16.37
CA ASP A 82 18.29 4.50 17.58
C ASP A 82 17.40 4.55 18.82
N GLU A 83 17.25 3.40 19.47
CA GLU A 83 16.39 3.24 20.66
C GLU A 83 16.92 3.98 21.91
N SER A 84 18.19 4.43 21.89
CA SER A 84 18.78 5.21 22.98
C SER A 84 18.41 6.70 22.91
N LYS A 85 17.83 7.15 21.80
CA LYS A 85 17.53 8.55 21.50
C LYS A 85 16.04 8.84 21.55
N THR A 86 15.70 10.11 21.68
CA THR A 86 14.36 10.64 21.56
C THR A 86 13.90 10.72 20.10
N VAL A 87 12.62 10.99 19.87
CA VAL A 87 12.05 11.21 18.54
C VAL A 87 12.74 12.38 17.84
N LEU A 88 12.93 13.51 18.55
CA LEU A 88 13.60 14.67 17.99
C LEU A 88 15.06 14.37 17.61
N GLU A 89 15.81 13.71 18.47
CA GLU A 89 17.20 13.35 18.22
C GLU A 89 17.35 12.43 17.00
N ASN A 90 16.44 11.47 16.82
CA ASN A 90 16.43 10.64 15.61
C ASN A 90 16.11 11.46 14.35
N CYS A 91 15.15 12.39 14.41
CA CYS A 91 14.84 13.28 13.27
C CYS A 91 16.04 14.20 12.94
N MET A 92 16.72 14.73 13.95
CA MET A 92 17.91 15.60 13.79
C MET A 92 19.08 14.88 13.13
N GLU A 93 19.20 13.57 13.26
CA GLU A 93 20.21 12.81 12.50
C GLU A 93 20.09 13.00 10.98
N GLY A 94 18.85 13.16 10.47
CA GLY A 94 18.62 13.44 9.05
C GLY A 94 19.29 14.72 8.57
N VAL A 95 19.41 15.70 9.44
CA VAL A 95 20.02 17.02 9.15
C VAL A 95 21.41 17.17 9.75
N ALA A 96 22.01 16.13 10.31
CA ALA A 96 23.31 16.21 11.00
C ALA A 96 24.42 16.83 10.13
N HIS A 97 24.42 16.54 8.82
CA HIS A 97 25.38 17.13 7.90
C HIS A 97 25.17 18.65 7.71
N LYS A 98 23.93 19.13 7.73
CA LYS A 98 23.57 20.55 7.66
C LYS A 98 23.90 21.24 8.98
N GLN A 99 23.59 20.59 10.10
CA GLN A 99 23.93 21.08 11.43
C GLN A 99 25.46 21.25 11.60
N ALA A 100 26.24 20.28 11.10
CA ALA A 100 27.71 20.39 11.15
C ALA A 100 28.25 21.61 10.39
N ILE A 101 27.61 22.06 9.32
CA ILE A 101 27.98 23.29 8.59
C ILE A 101 27.71 24.51 9.48
N VAL A 102 26.57 24.58 10.15
CA VAL A 102 26.19 25.67 11.06
C VAL A 102 27.14 25.69 12.26
N ASP A 103 27.43 24.54 12.85
CA ASP A 103 28.34 24.41 14.00
C ASP A 103 29.76 24.84 13.62
N ARG A 104 30.26 24.43 12.45
CA ARG A 104 31.57 24.84 11.95
C ARG A 104 31.63 26.33 11.70
N TYR A 105 30.60 26.92 11.14
CA TYR A 105 30.53 28.38 10.97
C TYR A 105 30.57 29.10 12.32
N ASN A 106 29.81 28.65 13.31
CA ASN A 106 29.78 29.25 14.64
C ASN A 106 31.17 29.13 15.33
N GLU A 107 31.84 27.97 15.20
CA GLU A 107 33.19 27.76 15.72
C GLU A 107 34.18 28.74 15.12
N LEU A 108 34.13 28.96 13.79
CA LEU A 108 35.00 29.92 13.08
C LEU A 108 34.70 31.36 13.50
N MET A 109 33.43 31.71 13.72
CA MET A 109 33.07 33.04 14.18
C MET A 109 33.50 33.32 15.62
N MET A 110 33.50 32.31 16.49
CA MET A 110 34.02 32.42 17.85
C MET A 110 35.56 32.60 17.90
N ASN A 111 36.26 32.01 16.90
CA ASN A 111 37.74 32.04 16.80
C ASN A 111 38.18 32.73 15.51
N TYR A 112 37.58 33.88 15.19
CA TYR A 112 37.81 34.59 13.95
C TYR A 112 39.26 34.96 13.75
N SER A 113 39.82 34.66 12.59
CA SER A 113 41.14 35.06 12.14
C SER A 113 41.13 35.36 10.63
N ASP A 114 42.07 36.16 10.14
CA ASP A 114 42.15 36.45 8.70
C ASP A 114 42.40 35.20 7.85
N GLU A 115 42.98 34.14 8.43
CA GLU A 115 43.20 32.86 7.75
C GLU A 115 41.90 32.04 7.57
N THR A 116 40.93 32.25 8.44
CA THR A 116 39.63 31.54 8.44
C THR A 116 38.49 32.32 7.77
N ALA A 117 38.76 33.59 7.38
CA ALA A 117 37.74 34.47 6.80
C ALA A 117 37.13 33.94 5.51
N ASP A 118 37.93 33.35 4.60
CA ASP A 118 37.47 32.79 3.34
C ASP A 118 36.60 31.51 3.54
N GLU A 119 36.92 30.67 4.54
CA GLU A 119 36.12 29.51 4.92
C GLU A 119 34.78 29.95 5.52
N GLY A 120 34.83 30.94 6.43
CA GLY A 120 33.64 31.51 7.05
C GLY A 120 32.67 32.11 6.03
N ALA A 121 33.16 32.88 5.05
CA ALA A 121 32.35 33.44 3.99
C ALA A 121 31.66 32.36 3.13
N LYS A 122 32.38 31.29 2.76
CA LYS A 122 31.80 30.17 2.00
C LYS A 122 30.71 29.43 2.78
N LEU A 123 30.96 29.18 4.08
CA LEU A 123 29.96 28.53 4.93
C LEU A 123 28.73 29.41 5.11
N GLN A 124 28.91 30.73 5.24
CA GLN A 124 27.78 31.66 5.32
C GLN A 124 26.94 31.65 4.04
N ASP A 125 27.58 31.68 2.87
CA ASP A 125 26.88 31.58 1.59
C ASP A 125 26.02 30.30 1.49
N ILE A 126 26.55 29.16 1.99
CA ILE A 126 25.81 27.89 2.04
C ILE A 126 24.64 28.00 3.02
N ILE A 127 24.86 28.49 4.23
CA ILE A 127 23.85 28.62 5.27
C ILE A 127 22.70 29.53 4.80
N ASP A 128 23.02 30.65 4.15
CA ASP A 128 22.05 31.62 3.64
C ASP A 128 21.28 31.06 2.43
N SER A 129 21.97 30.36 1.50
CA SER A 129 21.35 29.77 0.31
C SER A 129 20.42 28.61 0.61
N GLU A 130 20.72 27.82 1.64
CA GLU A 130 19.91 26.66 2.09
C GLU A 130 19.00 26.98 3.27
N ASP A 131 19.02 28.23 3.77
CA ASP A 131 18.24 28.69 4.93
C ASP A 131 18.45 27.78 6.16
N LEU A 132 19.73 27.50 6.49
CA LEU A 132 20.05 26.60 7.59
C LEU A 132 19.91 27.23 8.98
N TRP A 133 19.74 28.55 9.08
CA TRP A 133 19.44 29.23 10.34
C TRP A 133 18.13 28.79 10.98
N ASN A 134 17.18 28.33 10.17
CA ASN A 134 15.86 27.88 10.60
C ASN A 134 15.72 26.35 10.64
N LEU A 135 16.85 25.62 10.81
CA LEU A 135 16.89 24.16 10.71
C LEU A 135 15.95 23.48 11.73
N ASP A 136 15.96 23.94 12.97
CA ASP A 136 15.09 23.41 14.03
C ASP A 136 13.61 23.57 13.67
N SER A 137 13.22 24.75 13.16
CA SER A 137 11.84 25.00 12.72
C SER A 137 11.43 24.12 11.54
N LYS A 138 12.36 23.83 10.61
CA LYS A 138 12.11 22.92 9.50
C LYS A 138 11.89 21.50 9.98
N VAL A 139 12.68 21.04 10.97
CA VAL A 139 12.51 19.73 11.60
C VAL A 139 11.16 19.65 12.33
N GLU A 140 10.81 20.66 13.13
CA GLU A 140 9.52 20.71 13.83
C GLU A 140 8.33 20.69 12.86
N MET A 141 8.37 21.48 11.78
CA MET A 141 7.33 21.47 10.75
C MET A 141 7.18 20.11 10.05
N ALA A 142 8.29 19.43 9.75
CA ALA A 142 8.25 18.10 9.15
C ALA A 142 7.68 17.06 10.13
N MET A 143 8.06 17.13 11.40
CA MET A 143 7.54 16.27 12.46
C MET A 143 6.03 16.48 12.68
N GLU A 144 5.56 17.74 12.65
CA GLU A 144 4.12 18.04 12.78
C GLU A 144 3.33 17.53 11.56
N ALA A 145 3.82 17.78 10.35
CA ALA A 145 3.19 17.35 9.11
C ALA A 145 3.07 15.83 9.00
N LEU A 146 4.08 15.09 9.45
CA LEU A 146 4.08 13.62 9.51
C LEU A 146 3.41 13.08 10.79
N ARG A 147 2.89 13.96 11.65
CA ARG A 147 2.28 13.59 12.94
C ARG A 147 3.17 12.64 13.74
N CYS A 148 4.46 12.96 13.81
CA CYS A 148 5.39 12.25 14.65
C CYS A 148 4.96 12.32 16.13
N PRO A 149 5.33 11.31 16.96
CA PRO A 149 5.13 11.37 18.40
C PRO A 149 5.79 12.61 19.03
N PRO A 150 5.44 12.95 20.29
CA PRO A 150 6.07 14.07 20.98
C PRO A 150 7.60 13.98 20.92
N SER A 151 8.26 15.14 20.76
CA SER A 151 9.71 15.26 20.52
C SER A 151 10.58 14.62 21.59
N ASP A 152 10.11 14.64 22.85
CA ASP A 152 10.75 14.08 24.04
C ASP A 152 10.49 12.59 24.29
N SER A 153 9.62 11.98 23.48
CA SER A 153 9.28 10.55 23.62
C SER A 153 10.46 9.66 23.26
N GLY A 154 10.71 8.63 24.07
CA GLY A 154 11.69 7.58 23.76
C GLY A 154 11.18 6.64 22.65
N VAL A 155 12.04 6.31 21.71
CA VAL A 155 11.70 5.50 20.53
C VAL A 155 11.37 4.04 20.89
N ALA A 156 11.91 3.50 21.98
CA ALA A 156 11.72 2.11 22.40
C ALA A 156 10.24 1.71 22.55
N ASN A 157 9.39 2.64 23.00
CA ASN A 157 7.97 2.40 23.31
C ASN A 157 7.01 2.73 22.16
N LEU A 158 7.52 3.15 21.00
CA LEU A 158 6.71 3.53 19.86
C LEU A 158 6.12 2.31 19.14
N SER A 159 4.88 2.45 18.68
CA SER A 159 4.26 1.48 17.76
C SER A 159 5.02 1.43 16.41
N GLY A 160 4.85 0.35 15.65
CA GLY A 160 5.48 0.22 14.33
C GLY A 160 5.15 1.37 13.37
N GLY A 161 3.92 1.86 13.39
CA GLY A 161 3.50 3.00 12.57
C GLY A 161 4.14 4.32 13.02
N GLU A 162 4.31 4.54 14.32
CA GLU A 162 5.02 5.71 14.85
C GLU A 162 6.50 5.70 14.51
N ARG A 163 7.16 4.55 14.72
CA ARG A 163 8.57 4.37 14.31
C ARG A 163 8.76 4.69 12.82
N ARG A 164 7.82 4.26 11.98
CA ARG A 164 7.87 4.49 10.54
C ARG A 164 7.73 5.97 10.18
N ARG A 165 6.83 6.71 10.85
CA ARG A 165 6.70 8.17 10.63
C ARG A 165 7.97 8.93 11.02
N VAL A 166 8.60 8.56 12.14
CA VAL A 166 9.88 9.15 12.55
C VAL A 166 10.99 8.85 11.54
N ALA A 167 11.11 7.60 11.08
CA ALA A 167 12.10 7.22 10.07
C ALA A 167 11.87 7.93 8.72
N LEU A 168 10.60 8.08 8.29
CA LEU A 168 10.26 8.84 7.10
C LEU A 168 10.64 10.32 7.27
N CYS A 169 10.36 10.92 8.43
CA CYS A 169 10.75 12.29 8.75
C CYS A 169 12.27 12.47 8.64
N GLN A 170 13.04 11.63 9.33
CA GLN A 170 14.50 11.61 9.28
C GLN A 170 15.03 11.52 7.85
N LEU A 171 14.44 10.61 7.05
CA LEU A 171 14.88 10.36 5.68
C LEU A 171 14.56 11.54 4.75
N LEU A 172 13.38 12.14 4.84
CA LEU A 172 13.00 13.30 4.02
C LEU A 172 13.86 14.52 4.34
N LEU A 173 14.17 14.73 5.61
CA LEU A 173 15.06 15.81 6.08
C LEU A 173 16.51 15.65 5.59
N SER A 174 16.97 14.42 5.31
CA SER A 174 18.31 14.16 4.79
C SER A 174 18.50 14.56 3.31
N GLU A 175 17.42 14.80 2.58
CA GLU A 175 17.41 15.23 1.17
C GLU A 175 18.41 14.45 0.30
N PRO A 176 18.27 13.12 0.15
CA PRO A 176 19.19 12.33 -0.67
C PRO A 176 18.97 12.60 -2.17
N ASP A 177 19.98 12.30 -3.01
CA ASP A 177 19.87 12.43 -4.46
C ASP A 177 18.96 11.36 -5.09
N LEU A 178 18.88 10.18 -4.43
CA LEU A 178 18.00 9.08 -4.79
C LEU A 178 17.25 8.60 -3.54
N LEU A 179 15.94 8.75 -3.55
CA LEU A 179 15.03 8.37 -2.47
C LEU A 179 14.30 7.08 -2.83
N LEU A 180 14.44 6.05 -2.00
CA LEU A 180 13.83 4.74 -2.17
C LEU A 180 12.80 4.54 -1.04
N LEU A 181 11.52 4.43 -1.40
CA LEU A 181 10.42 4.32 -0.44
C LEU A 181 9.66 3.00 -0.62
N ASP A 182 9.66 2.16 0.41
CA ASP A 182 8.93 0.89 0.43
C ASP A 182 7.66 1.04 1.27
N GLU A 183 6.50 1.19 0.59
CA GLU A 183 5.17 1.40 1.16
C GLU A 183 5.07 2.63 2.10
N PRO A 184 5.49 3.83 1.68
CA PRO A 184 5.55 5.00 2.57
C PRO A 184 4.17 5.48 3.05
N THR A 185 3.11 5.15 2.35
CA THR A 185 1.73 5.56 2.67
C THR A 185 1.06 4.70 3.73
N ASN A 186 1.59 3.49 4.01
CA ASN A 186 1.02 2.60 5.01
C ASN A 186 1.07 3.23 6.41
N HIS A 187 -0.02 3.14 7.15
CA HIS A 187 -0.22 3.73 8.48
C HIS A 187 -0.22 5.27 8.53
N LEU A 188 -0.24 5.94 7.38
CA LEU A 188 -0.47 7.38 7.30
C LEU A 188 -1.97 7.64 7.09
N ASP A 189 -2.47 8.71 7.68
CA ASP A 189 -3.81 9.19 7.38
C ASP A 189 -3.85 10.04 6.09
N ALA A 190 -5.04 10.26 5.54
CA ALA A 190 -5.22 10.92 4.25
C ALA A 190 -4.58 12.31 4.17
N GLU A 191 -4.58 13.07 5.27
CA GLU A 191 -3.99 14.42 5.30
C GLU A 191 -2.45 14.35 5.26
N THR A 192 -1.86 13.42 6.00
CA THR A 192 -0.40 13.18 5.98
C THR A 192 0.04 12.65 4.61
N VAL A 193 -0.75 11.77 3.98
CA VAL A 193 -0.49 11.29 2.62
C VAL A 193 -0.52 12.44 1.62
N HIS A 194 -1.51 13.34 1.71
CA HIS A 194 -1.60 14.52 0.84
C HIS A 194 -0.40 15.46 0.98
N TRP A 195 0.07 15.68 2.21
CA TRP A 195 1.29 16.45 2.45
C TRP A 195 2.52 15.77 1.81
N LEU A 196 2.65 14.44 1.98
CA LEU A 196 3.75 13.67 1.40
C LEU A 196 3.74 13.72 -0.14
N GLU A 197 2.56 13.66 -0.78
CA GLU A 197 2.38 13.82 -2.23
C GLU A 197 2.96 15.16 -2.71
N ARG A 198 2.59 16.25 -2.02
CA ARG A 198 3.09 17.59 -2.35
C ARG A 198 4.60 17.69 -2.16
N HIS A 199 5.12 17.20 -1.04
CA HIS A 199 6.54 17.22 -0.73
C HIS A 199 7.36 16.44 -1.77
N LEU A 200 6.93 15.22 -2.16
CA LEU A 200 7.64 14.42 -3.14
C LEU A 200 7.57 14.95 -4.57
N ARG A 201 6.50 15.67 -4.94
CA ARG A 201 6.45 16.39 -6.22
C ARG A 201 7.50 17.49 -6.30
N GLU A 202 7.71 18.22 -5.22
CA GLU A 202 8.65 19.33 -5.12
C GLU A 202 10.10 18.85 -4.85
N PHE A 203 10.26 17.60 -4.45
CA PHE A 203 11.56 17.02 -4.13
C PHE A 203 12.51 17.05 -5.34
N LYS A 204 13.72 17.59 -5.18
CA LYS A 204 14.68 17.80 -6.27
C LYS A 204 15.43 16.54 -6.71
N GLY A 205 15.44 15.48 -5.92
CA GLY A 205 16.08 14.20 -6.25
C GLY A 205 15.16 13.23 -7.00
N SER A 206 15.73 12.11 -7.41
CA SER A 206 14.97 11.00 -7.97
C SER A 206 14.25 10.23 -6.87
N VAL A 207 13.03 9.74 -7.14
CA VAL A 207 12.25 8.99 -6.17
C VAL A 207 11.75 7.70 -6.79
N LEU A 208 12.00 6.58 -6.13
CA LEU A 208 11.39 5.29 -6.45
C LEU A 208 10.47 4.89 -5.30
N ILE A 209 9.23 4.57 -5.64
CA ILE A 209 8.17 4.35 -4.66
C ILE A 209 7.51 3.00 -4.94
N ILE A 210 7.49 2.14 -3.94
CA ILE A 210 6.59 0.98 -3.92
C ILE A 210 5.40 1.40 -3.07
N THR A 211 4.20 1.40 -3.64
CA THR A 211 2.97 1.59 -2.89
C THR A 211 1.79 0.99 -3.62
N HIS A 212 0.77 0.62 -2.89
CA HIS A 212 -0.52 0.19 -3.40
C HIS A 212 -1.55 1.33 -3.46
N ASP A 213 -1.20 2.53 -2.95
CA ASP A 213 -2.01 3.74 -3.08
C ASP A 213 -1.93 4.28 -4.52
N ARG A 214 -2.96 3.96 -5.29
CA ARG A 214 -3.04 4.31 -6.72
C ARG A 214 -3.21 5.81 -6.95
N TYR A 215 -3.89 6.50 -6.04
CA TYR A 215 -4.08 7.94 -6.10
C TYR A 215 -2.75 8.68 -5.88
N PHE A 216 -1.98 8.19 -4.90
CA PHE A 216 -0.63 8.67 -4.65
C PHE A 216 0.29 8.50 -5.87
N LEU A 217 0.27 7.32 -6.48
CA LEU A 217 1.04 7.07 -7.71
C LEU A 217 0.61 7.99 -8.85
N ASP A 218 -0.69 8.20 -9.02
CA ASP A 218 -1.21 9.05 -10.10
C ASP A 218 -0.78 10.52 -9.93
N ASN A 219 -0.70 10.99 -8.69
CA ASN A 219 -0.34 12.36 -8.37
C ASN A 219 1.18 12.63 -8.34
N VAL A 220 1.99 11.64 -7.98
CA VAL A 220 3.44 11.85 -7.71
C VAL A 220 4.31 11.38 -8.86
N THR A 221 3.91 10.29 -9.57
CA THR A 221 4.81 9.62 -10.50
C THR A 221 4.66 10.12 -11.94
N GLY A 222 5.78 10.21 -12.64
CA GLY A 222 5.84 10.43 -14.10
C GLY A 222 6.22 9.16 -14.87
N TRP A 223 6.58 8.09 -14.16
CA TRP A 223 6.93 6.79 -14.69
C TRP A 223 6.42 5.68 -13.79
N ILE A 224 6.00 4.57 -14.40
CA ILE A 224 5.67 3.32 -13.70
C ILE A 224 6.61 2.22 -14.18
N LEU A 225 7.25 1.53 -13.24
CA LEU A 225 8.04 0.33 -13.48
C LEU A 225 7.24 -0.89 -13.03
N GLU A 226 6.76 -1.68 -13.96
CA GLU A 226 6.08 -2.94 -13.66
C GLU A 226 7.11 -4.07 -13.54
N LEU A 227 7.14 -4.75 -12.40
CA LEU A 227 7.88 -6.01 -12.24
C LEU A 227 6.95 -7.18 -12.53
N ASP A 228 7.16 -7.82 -13.67
CA ASP A 228 6.40 -8.99 -14.12
C ASP A 228 7.36 -10.12 -14.45
N ARG A 229 7.20 -11.28 -13.78
CA ARG A 229 7.99 -12.51 -14.02
C ARG A 229 9.50 -12.30 -14.04
N GLY A 230 10.00 -11.52 -13.09
CA GLY A 230 11.42 -11.21 -12.99
C GLY A 230 11.93 -10.12 -13.93
N SER A 231 11.12 -9.65 -14.87
CA SER A 231 11.48 -8.57 -15.80
C SER A 231 10.94 -7.22 -15.35
N GLY A 232 11.67 -6.15 -15.61
CA GLY A 232 11.24 -4.78 -15.34
C GLY A 232 10.77 -4.09 -16.62
N ILE A 233 9.52 -3.66 -16.68
CA ILE A 233 8.90 -3.02 -17.85
C ILE A 233 8.55 -1.58 -17.49
N PRO A 234 9.25 -0.58 -18.07
CA PRO A 234 8.97 0.82 -17.81
C PRO A 234 7.81 1.33 -18.69
N TYR A 235 6.92 2.10 -18.06
CA TYR A 235 5.84 2.84 -18.70
C TYR A 235 5.98 4.32 -18.38
N GLU A 236 6.04 5.14 -19.41
CA GLU A 236 6.02 6.60 -19.27
C GLU A 236 4.60 7.07 -18.93
N GLY A 237 4.48 7.97 -17.97
CA GLY A 237 3.24 8.52 -17.48
C GLY A 237 2.92 8.09 -16.04
N ASN A 238 1.80 8.58 -15.54
CA ASN A 238 1.28 8.27 -14.21
C ASN A 238 0.54 6.92 -14.19
N TYR A 239 -0.10 6.60 -13.06
CA TYR A 239 -0.81 5.34 -12.89
C TYR A 239 -1.97 5.16 -13.89
N SER A 240 -2.74 6.21 -14.16
CA SER A 240 -3.84 6.18 -15.15
C SER A 240 -3.33 5.87 -16.56
N ALA A 241 -2.24 6.51 -16.98
CA ALA A 241 -1.60 6.24 -18.27
C ALA A 241 -1.04 4.81 -18.36
N TYR A 242 -0.49 4.30 -17.26
CA TYR A 242 -0.06 2.90 -17.16
C TYR A 242 -1.20 1.92 -17.39
N LEU A 243 -2.37 2.12 -16.73
CA LEU A 243 -3.53 1.25 -16.90
C LEU A 243 -3.99 1.16 -18.35
N GLU A 244 -4.05 2.29 -19.06
CA GLU A 244 -4.40 2.31 -20.48
C GLU A 244 -3.40 1.51 -21.35
N LYS A 245 -2.10 1.72 -21.10
CA LYS A 245 -1.04 1.03 -21.84
C LYS A 245 -1.03 -0.46 -21.52
N LYS A 246 -1.21 -0.84 -20.27
CA LYS A 246 -1.32 -2.24 -19.82
C LYS A 246 -2.53 -2.93 -20.44
N SER A 247 -3.69 -2.28 -20.46
CA SER A 247 -4.90 -2.82 -21.09
C SER A 247 -4.69 -3.11 -22.58
N LYS A 248 -4.09 -2.18 -23.31
CA LYS A 248 -3.75 -2.37 -24.74
C LYS A 248 -2.77 -3.54 -24.93
N ARG A 249 -1.75 -3.65 -24.08
CA ARG A 249 -0.79 -4.77 -24.09
C ARG A 249 -1.48 -6.10 -23.83
N MET A 250 -2.34 -6.19 -22.81
CA MET A 250 -3.07 -7.42 -22.47
C MET A 250 -4.00 -7.88 -23.62
N ILE A 251 -4.68 -6.94 -24.29
CA ILE A 251 -5.52 -7.24 -25.47
C ILE A 251 -4.66 -7.80 -26.59
N GLN A 252 -3.48 -7.23 -26.83
CA GLN A 252 -2.55 -7.71 -27.86
C GLN A 252 -2.02 -9.10 -27.51
N GLU A 253 -1.53 -9.30 -26.28
CA GLU A 253 -1.06 -10.59 -25.77
C GLU A 253 -2.15 -11.67 -25.85
N GLY A 254 -3.40 -11.32 -25.50
CA GLY A 254 -4.54 -12.24 -25.62
C GLY A 254 -4.82 -12.66 -27.07
N ARG A 255 -4.66 -11.75 -28.04
CA ARG A 255 -4.77 -12.08 -29.48
C ARG A 255 -3.65 -13.02 -29.94
N GLU A 256 -2.42 -12.76 -29.49
CA GLU A 256 -1.25 -13.59 -29.77
C GLU A 256 -1.40 -14.99 -29.16
N ASP A 257 -1.95 -15.09 -27.94
CA ASP A 257 -2.24 -16.36 -27.27
C ASP A 257 -3.33 -17.16 -27.99
N MET A 258 -4.39 -16.51 -28.43
CA MET A 258 -5.41 -17.18 -29.25
C MET A 258 -4.82 -17.70 -30.56
N ALA A 259 -3.95 -16.92 -31.20
CA ALA A 259 -3.25 -17.35 -32.43
C ALA A 259 -2.31 -18.53 -32.15
N ARG A 260 -1.55 -18.49 -31.04
CA ARG A 260 -0.67 -19.56 -30.59
C ARG A 260 -1.46 -20.84 -30.26
N ASN A 261 -2.55 -20.73 -29.49
CA ASN A 261 -3.40 -21.87 -29.13
C ASN A 261 -4.00 -22.53 -30.39
N ARG A 262 -4.41 -21.74 -31.39
CA ARG A 262 -4.84 -22.27 -32.71
C ARG A 262 -3.70 -22.95 -33.47
N ALA A 263 -2.47 -22.46 -33.35
CA ALA A 263 -1.29 -23.10 -33.93
C ALA A 263 -0.98 -24.42 -33.24
N ILE A 264 -0.97 -24.45 -31.90
CA ILE A 264 -0.77 -25.65 -31.10
C ILE A 264 -1.84 -26.70 -31.40
N ALA A 265 -3.12 -26.31 -31.50
CA ALA A 265 -4.22 -27.21 -31.82
C ALA A 265 -4.00 -27.85 -33.22
N ARG A 266 -3.63 -27.06 -34.22
CA ARG A 266 -3.30 -27.56 -35.57
C ARG A 266 -2.09 -28.49 -35.62
N GLU A 267 -1.03 -28.16 -34.87
CA GLU A 267 0.15 -29.02 -34.76
C GLU A 267 -0.14 -30.31 -34.00
N ARG A 268 -0.99 -30.24 -32.93
CA ARG A 268 -1.44 -31.43 -32.21
C ARG A 268 -2.26 -32.38 -33.05
N GLU A 269 -3.17 -31.83 -33.90
CA GLU A 269 -3.92 -32.61 -34.87
C GLU A 269 -3.00 -33.27 -35.92
N TRP A 270 -2.03 -32.52 -36.45
CA TRP A 270 -1.02 -33.04 -37.35
C TRP A 270 -0.16 -34.14 -36.72
N MET A 271 0.24 -33.98 -35.45
CA MET A 271 0.97 -34.99 -34.68
C MET A 271 0.15 -36.28 -34.50
N GLY A 272 -1.17 -36.19 -34.33
CA GLY A 272 -2.09 -37.32 -34.21
C GLY A 272 -2.32 -38.09 -35.53
N MET A 273 -2.02 -37.48 -36.70
CA MET A 273 -2.19 -38.14 -37.98
C MET A 273 -1.11 -39.20 -38.22
N SER A 274 -1.50 -40.40 -38.67
CA SER A 274 -0.55 -41.45 -39.04
C SER A 274 0.22 -41.05 -40.31
N PRO A 275 1.55 -41.27 -40.36
CA PRO A 275 2.32 -40.97 -41.55
C PRO A 275 1.86 -41.80 -42.75
N LYS A 276 1.43 -41.13 -43.81
CA LYS A 276 1.09 -41.77 -45.09
C LYS A 276 2.38 -42.13 -45.83
N GLY A 277 2.71 -43.43 -45.90
CA GLY A 277 3.85 -43.91 -46.66
C GLY A 277 5.20 -43.37 -46.15
N ARG A 278 6.30 -43.69 -46.73
CA ARG A 278 7.71 -43.44 -46.35
C ARG A 278 8.12 -42.01 -45.86
N GLN A 279 7.20 -41.17 -45.41
CA GLN A 279 7.51 -39.83 -44.87
C GLN A 279 7.73 -39.88 -43.37
N THR A 280 8.97 -39.66 -42.92
CA THR A 280 9.33 -39.40 -41.52
C THR A 280 8.84 -38.01 -41.09
N LYS A 281 8.20 -37.91 -39.92
CA LYS A 281 7.83 -36.61 -39.34
C LYS A 281 9.08 -35.74 -39.18
N SER A 282 9.03 -34.50 -39.63
CA SER A 282 10.16 -33.57 -39.60
C SER A 282 10.57 -33.27 -38.17
N LYS A 283 11.81 -33.56 -37.76
CA LYS A 283 12.39 -33.26 -36.46
C LYS A 283 12.32 -31.77 -36.13
N ALA A 284 12.48 -30.89 -37.13
CA ALA A 284 12.39 -29.43 -36.92
C ALA A 284 10.97 -28.99 -36.55
N ARG A 285 9.93 -29.62 -37.09
CA ARG A 285 8.53 -29.30 -36.79
C ARG A 285 8.11 -29.84 -35.41
N ILE A 286 8.66 -30.99 -35.01
CA ILE A 286 8.47 -31.53 -33.64
C ILE A 286 9.11 -30.58 -32.61
N LYS A 287 10.36 -30.15 -32.87
CA LYS A 287 11.04 -29.17 -32.01
C LYS A 287 10.27 -27.85 -31.91
N ALA A 288 9.77 -27.31 -33.00
CA ALA A 288 8.97 -26.11 -32.98
C ALA A 288 7.65 -26.26 -32.20
N PHE A 289 7.06 -27.46 -32.19
CA PHE A 289 5.89 -27.76 -31.34
C PHE A 289 6.24 -27.83 -29.84
N ASP A 290 7.37 -28.47 -29.50
CA ASP A 290 7.87 -28.51 -28.13
C ASP A 290 8.23 -27.11 -27.61
N ASP A 291 8.84 -26.26 -28.44
CA ASP A 291 9.12 -24.86 -28.13
C ASP A 291 7.82 -24.04 -27.89
N LEU A 292 6.75 -24.32 -28.67
CA LEU A 292 5.43 -23.70 -28.49
C LEU A 292 4.74 -24.15 -27.20
N LEU A 293 4.87 -25.44 -26.81
CA LEU A 293 4.32 -25.97 -25.57
C LEU A 293 5.06 -25.42 -24.35
N SER A 294 6.39 -25.37 -24.39
CA SER A 294 7.21 -24.83 -23.30
C SER A 294 6.86 -23.37 -23.03
N ALA A 295 6.64 -22.57 -24.08
CA ALA A 295 6.21 -21.17 -23.94
C ALA A 295 4.77 -21.02 -23.37
N GLN A 296 3.94 -22.06 -23.39
CA GLN A 296 2.59 -22.06 -22.79
C GLN A 296 2.63 -22.37 -21.29
N GLU A 297 3.55 -23.23 -20.82
CA GLU A 297 3.65 -23.62 -19.41
C GLU A 297 4.14 -22.50 -18.48
N GLU A 298 4.79 -21.46 -19.03
CA GLU A 298 5.26 -20.30 -18.27
C GLU A 298 4.15 -19.30 -17.88
N ARG A 299 2.91 -19.46 -18.37
CA ARG A 299 1.82 -18.53 -18.09
C ARG A 299 0.90 -19.01 -17.00
N VAL A 300 0.90 -18.31 -15.88
CA VAL A 300 -0.04 -18.50 -14.77
C VAL A 300 -1.41 -17.93 -15.17
N PRO A 301 -2.55 -18.64 -14.93
CA PRO A 301 -3.89 -18.13 -15.22
C PRO A 301 -4.16 -16.83 -14.48
N SER A 302 -5.01 -15.98 -15.07
CA SER A 302 -5.55 -14.76 -14.45
C SER A 302 -6.20 -15.05 -13.09
N ILE A 303 -6.25 -14.04 -12.23
CA ILE A 303 -6.92 -14.11 -10.92
C ILE A 303 -8.39 -14.49 -11.15
N GLU A 304 -8.84 -15.52 -10.45
CA GLU A 304 -10.25 -15.88 -10.39
C GLU A 304 -11.01 -14.80 -9.60
N GLN A 305 -12.26 -14.51 -9.99
CA GLN A 305 -13.08 -13.50 -9.31
C GLN A 305 -13.30 -13.87 -7.85
N ILE A 306 -13.16 -12.88 -6.95
CA ILE A 306 -13.61 -13.02 -5.57
C ILE A 306 -15.14 -13.00 -5.58
N LEU A 307 -15.75 -14.03 -5.01
CA LEU A 307 -17.20 -14.11 -4.83
C LEU A 307 -17.53 -13.93 -3.36
N ILE A 308 -18.43 -12.98 -3.06
CA ILE A 308 -18.95 -12.74 -1.72
C ILE A 308 -20.39 -13.22 -1.69
N PRO A 309 -20.71 -14.29 -0.96
CA PRO A 309 -22.09 -14.76 -0.84
C PRO A 309 -22.90 -13.75 -0.03
N VAL A 310 -24.16 -13.63 -0.38
CA VAL A 310 -25.11 -12.80 0.37
C VAL A 310 -26.07 -13.73 1.08
N GLY A 311 -25.99 -13.79 2.39
CA GLY A 311 -26.91 -14.56 3.20
C GLY A 311 -28.36 -14.07 3.10
N GLU A 312 -29.08 -14.12 4.20
CA GLU A 312 -30.48 -13.67 4.27
C GLU A 312 -30.66 -12.22 3.82
N ARG A 313 -31.79 -11.92 3.15
CA ARG A 313 -32.12 -10.55 2.73
C ARG A 313 -32.23 -9.61 3.92
N LEU A 314 -31.63 -8.43 3.82
CA LEU A 314 -31.73 -7.37 4.82
C LEU A 314 -33.17 -6.87 4.96
N GLY A 315 -33.63 -6.70 6.21
CA GLY A 315 -34.86 -6.03 6.56
C GLY A 315 -34.81 -4.52 6.28
N ALA A 316 -35.88 -3.81 6.68
CA ALA A 316 -35.95 -2.34 6.49
C ALA A 316 -34.94 -1.58 7.36
N ASN A 317 -34.67 -2.06 8.56
CA ASN A 317 -33.68 -1.49 9.47
C ASN A 317 -32.41 -2.34 9.42
N VAL A 318 -31.30 -1.72 9.01
CA VAL A 318 -29.99 -2.39 8.98
C VAL A 318 -29.23 -2.04 10.27
N ILE A 319 -28.63 -0.89 10.35
CA ILE A 319 -28.00 -0.35 11.55
C ILE A 319 -28.41 1.11 11.69
N GLU A 320 -28.85 1.51 12.88
CA GLU A 320 -29.21 2.88 13.22
C GLU A 320 -28.44 3.30 14.47
N VAL A 321 -27.72 4.39 14.38
CA VAL A 321 -26.93 5.00 15.47
C VAL A 321 -27.62 6.29 15.85
N LYS A 322 -27.93 6.49 17.15
CA LYS A 322 -28.67 7.65 17.65
C LYS A 322 -27.94 8.30 18.83
N GLY A 323 -27.47 9.52 18.61
CA GLY A 323 -26.89 10.37 19.64
C GLY A 323 -25.71 9.72 20.37
N VAL A 324 -24.92 8.91 19.67
CA VAL A 324 -23.82 8.14 20.28
C VAL A 324 -22.66 9.04 20.60
N SER A 325 -22.24 9.03 21.87
CA SER A 325 -20.99 9.63 22.31
C SER A 325 -20.11 8.58 22.96
N LYS A 326 -18.79 8.69 22.74
CA LYS A 326 -17.80 7.78 23.32
C LYS A 326 -16.48 8.48 23.56
N GLY A 327 -15.96 8.32 24.78
CA GLY A 327 -14.65 8.80 25.17
C GLY A 327 -13.84 7.75 25.91
N PHE A 328 -12.55 7.99 26.02
CA PHE A 328 -11.62 7.21 26.84
C PHE A 328 -10.74 8.15 27.64
N GLU A 329 -10.53 7.83 28.91
CA GLU A 329 -9.78 8.66 29.85
C GLU A 329 -10.33 10.10 29.90
N ASP A 330 -9.56 11.09 29.41
CA ASP A 330 -9.94 12.50 29.40
C ASP A 330 -10.29 13.01 27.98
N ARG A 331 -10.41 12.11 26.99
CA ARG A 331 -10.64 12.46 25.58
C ARG A 331 -12.00 11.96 25.10
N LEU A 332 -12.82 12.86 24.61
CA LEU A 332 -14.04 12.54 23.90
C LEU A 332 -13.67 12.24 22.43
N LEU A 333 -13.90 11.01 21.95
CA LEU A 333 -13.58 10.63 20.57
C LEU A 333 -14.74 10.92 19.61
N ILE A 334 -15.96 10.63 20.01
CA ILE A 334 -17.18 10.78 19.25
C ILE A 334 -18.18 11.55 20.09
N ASP A 335 -18.80 12.58 19.53
CA ASP A 335 -19.78 13.45 20.18
C ASP A 335 -21.07 13.51 19.37
N ASP A 336 -22.18 13.02 19.93
CA ASP A 336 -23.55 13.09 19.37
C ASP A 336 -23.69 12.54 17.94
N LEU A 337 -23.05 11.40 17.63
CA LEU A 337 -23.11 10.78 16.32
C LEU A 337 -24.47 10.12 16.05
N SER A 338 -25.11 10.52 14.96
CA SER A 338 -26.36 9.92 14.50
C SER A 338 -26.30 9.64 13.00
N PHE A 339 -26.54 8.41 12.60
CA PHE A 339 -26.68 8.03 11.18
C PHE A 339 -27.46 6.73 11.03
N LYS A 340 -27.90 6.45 9.80
CA LYS A 340 -28.59 5.21 9.45
C LYS A 340 -27.92 4.58 8.24
N LEU A 341 -27.50 3.32 8.38
CA LEU A 341 -26.89 2.57 7.28
C LEU A 341 -27.96 2.26 6.20
N PRO A 342 -27.82 2.78 4.98
CA PRO A 342 -28.75 2.53 3.91
C PRO A 342 -28.61 1.10 3.38
N ARG A 343 -29.73 0.52 2.94
CA ARG A 343 -29.72 -0.82 2.32
C ARG A 343 -28.95 -0.80 1.00
N GLY A 344 -28.05 -1.75 0.83
CA GLY A 344 -27.18 -1.82 -0.36
C GLY A 344 -26.14 -0.69 -0.41
N GLY A 345 -26.02 0.12 0.67
CA GLY A 345 -25.04 1.19 0.73
C GLY A 345 -23.67 0.69 1.13
N ILE A 346 -22.66 1.31 0.56
CA ILE A 346 -21.26 1.17 0.96
C ILE A 346 -20.84 2.47 1.62
N VAL A 347 -20.50 2.40 2.90
CA VAL A 347 -20.10 3.58 3.70
C VAL A 347 -18.59 3.58 3.88
N GLY A 348 -17.92 4.58 3.34
CA GLY A 348 -16.50 4.83 3.57
C GLY A 348 -16.28 5.57 4.90
N VAL A 349 -15.41 5.07 5.75
CA VAL A 349 -15.05 5.71 7.03
C VAL A 349 -13.64 6.24 6.94
N ILE A 350 -13.49 7.54 7.09
CA ILE A 350 -12.21 8.23 6.99
C ILE A 350 -11.94 9.10 8.23
N GLY A 351 -10.69 9.45 8.40
CA GLY A 351 -10.25 10.35 9.47
C GLY A 351 -8.86 9.97 9.99
N PRO A 352 -8.30 10.83 10.85
CA PRO A 352 -6.97 10.63 11.40
C PRO A 352 -6.82 9.33 12.20
N ASN A 353 -5.57 8.87 12.32
CA ASN A 353 -5.27 7.74 13.19
C ASN A 353 -5.56 8.08 14.65
N GLY A 354 -6.21 7.16 15.36
CA GLY A 354 -6.64 7.38 16.75
C GLY A 354 -7.93 8.19 16.90
N ALA A 355 -8.60 8.63 15.83
CA ALA A 355 -9.83 9.41 15.89
C ALA A 355 -11.06 8.65 16.41
N GLY A 356 -10.98 7.32 16.56
CA GLY A 356 -12.10 6.52 17.05
C GLY A 356 -12.77 5.64 15.99
N LYS A 357 -12.22 5.51 14.78
CA LYS A 357 -12.78 4.68 13.69
C LYS A 357 -13.00 3.23 14.12
N SER A 358 -11.96 2.54 14.61
CA SER A 358 -12.06 1.16 15.08
C SER A 358 -12.92 1.06 16.36
N THR A 359 -13.02 2.11 17.18
CA THR A 359 -13.95 2.18 18.32
C THR A 359 -15.40 2.16 17.85
N LEU A 360 -15.72 2.90 16.79
CA LEU A 360 -17.04 2.84 16.15
C LEU A 360 -17.36 1.39 15.71
N PHE A 361 -16.43 0.70 15.05
CA PHE A 361 -16.65 -0.70 14.65
C PHE A 361 -16.87 -1.63 15.84
N LYS A 362 -16.14 -1.43 16.95
CA LYS A 362 -16.38 -2.19 18.20
C LYS A 362 -17.77 -1.92 18.75
N MET A 363 -18.28 -0.69 18.65
CA MET A 363 -19.65 -0.36 19.08
C MET A 363 -20.70 -0.99 18.14
N LEU A 364 -20.50 -0.95 16.82
CA LEU A 364 -21.39 -1.58 15.85
C LEU A 364 -21.46 -3.10 16.01
N THR A 365 -20.36 -3.74 16.45
CA THR A 365 -20.30 -5.19 16.73
C THR A 365 -20.74 -5.55 18.15
N GLY A 366 -21.08 -4.58 18.98
CA GLY A 366 -21.47 -4.79 20.39
C GLY A 366 -20.32 -5.18 21.32
N ARG A 367 -19.07 -5.14 20.86
CA ARG A 367 -17.86 -5.41 21.68
C ARG A 367 -17.55 -4.26 22.63
N GLU A 368 -18.00 -3.06 22.32
CA GLU A 368 -17.86 -1.86 23.13
C GLU A 368 -19.23 -1.18 23.28
N LYS A 369 -19.50 -0.58 24.43
CA LYS A 369 -20.75 0.16 24.64
C LYS A 369 -20.52 1.66 24.50
N PRO A 370 -21.46 2.40 23.89
CA PRO A 370 -21.40 3.86 23.92
C PRO A 370 -21.58 4.37 25.35
N ASP A 371 -21.03 5.55 25.63
CA ASP A 371 -21.20 6.23 26.94
C ASP A 371 -22.57 6.93 27.00
N SER A 372 -23.08 7.40 25.86
CA SER A 372 -24.45 7.89 25.69
C SER A 372 -24.99 7.52 24.31
N GLY A 373 -26.32 7.59 24.14
CA GLY A 373 -26.99 7.19 22.90
C GLY A 373 -27.16 5.69 22.77
N GLU A 374 -27.58 5.24 21.60
CA GLU A 374 -27.81 3.82 21.33
C GLU A 374 -27.41 3.40 19.90
N VAL A 375 -26.99 2.14 19.78
CA VAL A 375 -26.74 1.46 18.50
C VAL A 375 -27.79 0.37 18.33
N ILE A 376 -28.62 0.48 17.31
CA ILE A 376 -29.70 -0.45 17.01
C ILE A 376 -29.29 -1.27 15.78
N VAL A 377 -29.13 -2.57 15.97
CA VAL A 377 -28.84 -3.53 14.89
C VAL A 377 -30.12 -4.30 14.56
N GLY A 378 -30.49 -4.33 13.27
CA GLY A 378 -31.70 -5.01 12.82
C GLY A 378 -31.64 -6.54 13.02
N GLU A 379 -32.77 -7.18 13.29
CA GLU A 379 -32.85 -8.62 13.56
C GLU A 379 -32.35 -9.50 12.40
N SER A 380 -32.49 -9.03 11.16
CA SER A 380 -32.03 -9.74 9.96
C SER A 380 -30.54 -9.55 9.67
N VAL A 381 -29.83 -8.75 10.46
CA VAL A 381 -28.43 -8.42 10.20
C VAL A 381 -27.53 -9.58 10.64
N ARG A 382 -26.67 -10.00 9.69
CA ARG A 382 -25.57 -10.94 9.91
C ARG A 382 -24.26 -10.18 9.66
N LEU A 383 -23.57 -9.82 10.74
CA LEU A 383 -22.33 -9.05 10.67
C LEU A 383 -21.14 -9.95 10.32
N GLY A 384 -20.38 -9.57 9.29
CA GLY A 384 -19.04 -10.06 9.02
C GLY A 384 -18.03 -8.96 9.38
N TYR A 385 -17.13 -9.21 10.31
CA TYR A 385 -16.14 -8.22 10.74
C TYR A 385 -14.71 -8.68 10.45
N VAL A 386 -14.02 -7.92 9.60
CA VAL A 386 -12.58 -8.06 9.35
C VAL A 386 -11.85 -7.05 10.22
N ASP A 387 -11.24 -7.55 11.29
CA ASP A 387 -10.52 -6.80 12.31
C ASP A 387 -9.03 -6.71 11.94
N GLN A 388 -8.37 -5.64 12.35
CA GLN A 388 -6.90 -5.53 12.28
C GLN A 388 -6.18 -6.52 13.22
N SER A 389 -6.84 -6.96 14.33
CA SER A 389 -6.31 -8.01 15.21
C SER A 389 -6.45 -9.36 14.52
N ARG A 390 -5.34 -10.07 14.37
CA ARG A 390 -5.22 -11.36 13.66
C ARG A 390 -5.44 -12.55 14.58
N ASP A 391 -6.01 -12.34 15.76
CA ASP A 391 -6.17 -13.33 16.83
C ASP A 391 -7.16 -14.45 16.50
N ALA A 392 -7.97 -14.27 15.44
CA ALA A 392 -8.97 -15.23 15.01
C ALA A 392 -8.45 -16.36 14.11
N LEU A 393 -7.15 -16.35 13.75
CA LEU A 393 -6.54 -17.37 12.90
C LEU A 393 -5.78 -18.40 13.73
N ASN A 394 -5.91 -19.69 13.36
CA ASN A 394 -5.14 -20.74 13.98
C ASN A 394 -3.75 -20.84 13.31
N PRO A 395 -2.64 -20.57 14.04
CA PRO A 395 -1.29 -20.59 13.47
C PRO A 395 -0.83 -21.98 13.00
N ASP A 396 -1.40 -23.06 13.53
CA ASP A 396 -1.01 -24.44 13.21
C ASP A 396 -1.66 -24.96 11.91
N ASN A 397 -2.78 -24.37 11.49
CA ASN A 397 -3.45 -24.73 10.25
C ASN A 397 -2.65 -24.24 9.04
N ASN A 398 -2.76 -24.96 7.91
CA ASN A 398 -2.33 -24.39 6.65
C ASN A 398 -3.40 -23.42 6.08
N VAL A 399 -3.01 -22.61 5.08
CA VAL A 399 -3.89 -21.59 4.47
C VAL A 399 -5.19 -22.21 3.97
N TRP A 400 -5.11 -23.35 3.28
CA TRP A 400 -6.29 -24.02 2.74
C TRP A 400 -7.21 -24.52 3.86
N GLU A 401 -6.68 -25.15 4.89
CA GLU A 401 -7.47 -25.62 6.05
C GLU A 401 -8.13 -24.44 6.77
N GLU A 402 -7.40 -23.35 6.98
CA GLU A 402 -7.92 -22.17 7.69
C GLU A 402 -9.05 -21.48 6.92
N ILE A 403 -8.95 -21.39 5.60
CA ILE A 403 -9.96 -20.77 4.75
C ILE A 403 -11.12 -21.74 4.53
N SER A 404 -10.87 -23.00 4.15
CA SER A 404 -11.92 -23.95 3.76
C SER A 404 -12.58 -24.67 4.94
N GLY A 405 -11.88 -24.76 6.09
CA GLY A 405 -12.24 -25.65 7.18
C GLY A 405 -11.97 -27.13 6.84
N GLY A 406 -11.07 -27.41 5.88
CA GLY A 406 -10.72 -28.75 5.41
C GLY A 406 -11.69 -29.32 4.36
N ALA A 407 -12.69 -28.53 3.91
CA ALA A 407 -13.64 -28.98 2.89
C ALA A 407 -13.08 -28.76 1.48
N GLU A 408 -13.22 -29.74 0.58
CA GLU A 408 -12.79 -29.61 -0.82
C GLU A 408 -13.70 -28.67 -1.63
N VAL A 409 -14.97 -28.55 -1.21
CA VAL A 409 -15.99 -27.70 -1.84
C VAL A 409 -16.50 -26.71 -0.81
N ILE A 410 -16.62 -25.45 -1.21
CA ILE A 410 -17.24 -24.36 -0.45
C ILE A 410 -18.55 -24.00 -1.14
N TYR A 411 -19.61 -23.88 -0.37
CA TYR A 411 -20.90 -23.40 -0.85
C TYR A 411 -20.98 -21.90 -0.59
N LEU A 412 -21.10 -21.12 -1.68
CA LEU A 412 -21.33 -19.68 -1.63
C LEU A 412 -22.71 -19.42 -2.26
N ASP A 413 -23.71 -19.22 -1.42
CA ASP A 413 -25.12 -19.23 -1.80
C ASP A 413 -25.46 -20.54 -2.55
N ASP A 414 -26.02 -20.45 -3.76
CA ASP A 414 -26.38 -21.61 -4.61
C ASP A 414 -25.20 -22.14 -5.46
N LYS A 415 -23.97 -21.60 -5.28
CA LYS A 415 -22.79 -21.98 -6.08
C LYS A 415 -21.86 -22.90 -5.32
N GLU A 416 -21.53 -24.02 -5.94
CA GLU A 416 -20.45 -24.89 -5.50
C GLU A 416 -19.11 -24.39 -6.09
N ILE A 417 -18.13 -24.12 -5.23
CA ILE A 417 -16.80 -23.66 -5.64
C ILE A 417 -15.74 -24.58 -5.04
N ASN A 418 -14.79 -24.98 -5.86
CA ASN A 418 -13.62 -25.69 -5.38
C ASN A 418 -12.85 -24.80 -4.38
N SER A 419 -12.57 -25.31 -3.17
CA SER A 419 -11.94 -24.55 -2.10
C SER A 419 -10.54 -24.07 -2.46
N ARG A 420 -9.79 -24.81 -3.27
CA ARG A 420 -8.46 -24.41 -3.73
C ARG A 420 -8.54 -23.28 -4.76
N ALA A 421 -9.57 -23.27 -5.62
CA ALA A 421 -9.86 -22.17 -6.52
C ALA A 421 -10.22 -20.91 -5.73
N TYR A 422 -11.04 -21.04 -4.68
CA TYR A 422 -11.35 -19.93 -3.78
C TYR A 422 -10.10 -19.37 -3.06
N CYS A 423 -9.18 -20.22 -2.58
CA CYS A 423 -7.90 -19.75 -2.05
C CYS A 423 -7.06 -19.03 -3.11
N SER A 424 -7.12 -19.48 -4.37
CA SER A 424 -6.37 -18.86 -5.48
C SER A 424 -6.86 -17.45 -5.80
N SER A 425 -8.16 -17.14 -5.63
CA SER A 425 -8.69 -15.79 -5.83
C SER A 425 -8.16 -14.76 -4.83
N PHE A 426 -7.61 -15.21 -3.69
CA PHE A 426 -6.87 -14.40 -2.73
C PHE A 426 -5.35 -14.49 -2.91
N ASN A 427 -4.88 -14.89 -4.10
CA ASN A 427 -3.47 -15.02 -4.46
C ASN A 427 -2.69 -16.08 -3.65
N PHE A 428 -3.38 -17.13 -3.14
CA PHE A 428 -2.73 -18.32 -2.60
C PHE A 428 -2.78 -19.44 -3.62
N LYS A 429 -1.71 -19.57 -4.44
CA LYS A 429 -1.63 -20.54 -5.55
C LYS A 429 -0.68 -21.70 -5.20
N GLY A 430 -1.05 -22.91 -5.61
CA GLY A 430 -0.20 -24.09 -5.52
C GLY A 430 0.37 -24.34 -4.11
N PRO A 431 1.71 -24.40 -3.95
CA PRO A 431 2.34 -24.67 -2.65
C PRO A 431 2.03 -23.66 -1.55
N ALA A 432 1.69 -22.41 -1.90
CA ALA A 432 1.35 -21.38 -0.93
C ALA A 432 0.11 -21.72 -0.08
N GLN A 433 -0.79 -22.57 -0.60
CA GLN A 433 -1.96 -23.05 0.14
C GLN A 433 -1.61 -24.01 1.27
N GLN A 434 -0.42 -24.64 1.21
CA GLN A 434 0.07 -25.57 2.22
C GLN A 434 0.96 -24.90 3.29
N ALA A 435 1.27 -23.61 3.11
CA ALA A 435 2.04 -22.85 4.09
C ALA A 435 1.25 -22.72 5.39
N LYS A 436 1.91 -22.85 6.55
CA LYS A 436 1.28 -22.65 7.85
C LYS A 436 0.95 -21.19 8.05
N VAL A 437 -0.21 -20.92 8.64
CA VAL A 437 -0.67 -19.55 8.95
C VAL A 437 0.32 -18.82 9.86
N GLY A 438 0.95 -19.54 10.80
CA GLY A 438 1.97 -18.99 11.68
C GLY A 438 3.22 -18.46 10.97
N ASP A 439 3.58 -19.07 9.82
CA ASP A 439 4.77 -18.71 9.04
C ASP A 439 4.50 -17.58 8.01
N LEU A 440 3.25 -17.15 7.88
CA LEU A 440 2.85 -16.12 6.91
C LEU A 440 3.29 -14.72 7.35
N SER A 441 3.57 -13.86 6.37
CA SER A 441 3.71 -12.43 6.61
C SER A 441 2.40 -11.81 7.12
N GLY A 442 2.50 -10.61 7.71
CA GLY A 442 1.34 -9.86 8.16
C GLY A 442 0.26 -9.70 7.09
N GLY A 443 0.63 -9.27 5.89
CA GLY A 443 -0.30 -9.09 4.78
C GLY A 443 -0.89 -10.40 4.26
N GLN A 444 -0.12 -11.50 4.28
CA GLN A 444 -0.66 -12.81 3.93
C GLN A 444 -1.72 -13.27 4.93
N ARG A 445 -1.49 -13.08 6.24
CA ARG A 445 -2.48 -13.37 7.28
C ARG A 445 -3.75 -12.53 7.12
N ASN A 446 -3.61 -11.25 6.75
CA ASN A 446 -4.75 -10.38 6.47
C ASN A 446 -5.61 -10.92 5.33
N ARG A 447 -4.99 -11.37 4.23
CA ARG A 447 -5.71 -12.02 3.11
C ARG A 447 -6.42 -13.31 3.51
N VAL A 448 -5.81 -14.15 4.36
CA VAL A 448 -6.46 -15.37 4.89
C VAL A 448 -7.67 -14.99 5.74
N HIS A 449 -7.54 -13.99 6.62
CA HIS A 449 -8.65 -13.51 7.45
C HIS A 449 -9.79 -12.95 6.60
N LEU A 450 -9.46 -12.09 5.63
CA LEU A 450 -10.44 -11.55 4.68
C LEU A 450 -11.20 -12.68 3.95
N ALA A 451 -10.49 -13.64 3.37
CA ALA A 451 -11.08 -14.79 2.70
C ALA A 451 -12.02 -15.60 3.61
N LYS A 452 -11.60 -15.82 4.86
CA LYS A 452 -12.37 -16.55 5.88
C LYS A 452 -13.67 -15.83 6.24
N VAL A 453 -13.64 -14.51 6.39
CA VAL A 453 -14.82 -13.71 6.75
C VAL A 453 -15.77 -13.57 5.55
N LEU A 454 -15.25 -13.27 4.36
CA LEU A 454 -16.08 -13.06 3.17
C LEU A 454 -16.90 -14.30 2.78
N LYS A 455 -16.39 -15.51 3.02
CA LYS A 455 -17.15 -16.75 2.71
C LYS A 455 -18.33 -17.03 3.64
N GLN A 456 -18.45 -16.32 4.78
CA GLN A 456 -19.46 -16.66 5.82
C GLN A 456 -20.89 -16.26 5.45
N GLY A 457 -21.11 -15.58 4.33
CA GLY A 457 -22.46 -15.17 3.90
C GLY A 457 -23.07 -14.10 4.81
N ALA A 458 -22.23 -13.20 5.34
CA ALA A 458 -22.71 -12.02 6.03
C ALA A 458 -23.51 -11.13 5.06
N ASN A 459 -24.50 -10.38 5.55
CA ASN A 459 -25.24 -9.40 4.75
C ASN A 459 -24.89 -7.95 5.12
N VAL A 460 -24.06 -7.75 6.15
CA VAL A 460 -23.41 -6.48 6.49
C VAL A 460 -21.94 -6.77 6.79
N LEU A 461 -21.04 -6.17 6.00
CA LEU A 461 -19.61 -6.30 6.15
C LEU A 461 -19.03 -5.07 6.84
N LEU A 462 -18.23 -5.27 7.87
CA LEU A 462 -17.41 -4.26 8.52
C LEU A 462 -15.96 -4.58 8.20
N LEU A 463 -15.30 -3.75 7.40
CA LEU A 463 -13.95 -3.99 6.91
C LEU A 463 -13.01 -2.91 7.46
N ASP A 464 -12.09 -3.29 8.35
CA ASP A 464 -11.11 -2.37 8.94
C ASP A 464 -9.78 -2.49 8.19
N GLU A 465 -9.48 -1.50 7.34
CA GLU A 465 -8.31 -1.40 6.47
C GLU A 465 -8.09 -2.66 5.58
N PRO A 466 -9.12 -3.11 4.83
CA PRO A 466 -9.00 -4.32 4.03
C PRO A 466 -8.02 -4.18 2.86
N THR A 467 -7.71 -2.96 2.46
CA THR A 467 -6.82 -2.62 1.34
C THR A 467 -5.35 -2.75 1.69
N ASN A 468 -5.01 -2.73 2.99
CA ASN A 468 -3.62 -2.83 3.43
C ASN A 468 -3.00 -4.18 3.03
N ASP A 469 -1.79 -4.12 2.49
CA ASP A 469 -0.99 -5.30 2.07
C ASP A 469 -1.60 -6.12 0.90
N LEU A 470 -2.68 -5.66 0.25
CA LEU A 470 -3.18 -6.27 -0.97
C LEU A 470 -2.36 -5.79 -2.17
N ASP A 471 -2.05 -6.70 -3.08
CA ASP A 471 -1.52 -6.30 -4.38
C ASP A 471 -2.63 -5.72 -5.27
N THR A 472 -2.25 -4.96 -6.30
CA THR A 472 -3.18 -4.24 -7.18
C THR A 472 -4.21 -5.16 -7.85
N GLU A 473 -3.86 -6.42 -8.13
CA GLU A 473 -4.76 -7.37 -8.76
C GLU A 473 -5.80 -7.90 -7.76
N THR A 474 -5.37 -8.31 -6.55
CA THR A 474 -6.28 -8.75 -5.48
C THR A 474 -7.18 -7.59 -5.02
N LEU A 475 -6.65 -6.36 -4.98
CA LEU A 475 -7.43 -5.18 -4.65
C LEU A 475 -8.53 -4.91 -5.69
N ALA A 476 -8.21 -4.98 -6.99
CA ALA A 476 -9.19 -4.83 -8.05
C ALA A 476 -10.28 -5.93 -7.98
N ALA A 477 -9.89 -7.18 -7.70
CA ALA A 477 -10.84 -8.27 -7.52
C ALA A 477 -11.77 -8.06 -6.31
N LEU A 478 -11.25 -7.48 -5.22
CA LEU A 478 -12.05 -7.12 -4.03
C LEU A 478 -13.01 -5.96 -4.34
N GLU A 479 -12.56 -4.95 -5.09
CA GLU A 479 -13.42 -3.85 -5.55
C GLU A 479 -14.59 -4.38 -6.37
N ASP A 480 -14.32 -5.19 -7.39
CA ASP A 480 -15.35 -5.78 -8.24
C ASP A 480 -16.32 -6.67 -7.42
N ALA A 481 -15.81 -7.38 -6.42
CA ALA A 481 -16.63 -8.20 -5.53
C ALA A 481 -17.57 -7.35 -4.64
N LEU A 482 -17.08 -6.23 -4.09
CA LEU A 482 -17.87 -5.33 -3.26
C LEU A 482 -18.87 -4.51 -4.08
N GLU A 483 -18.50 -4.09 -5.31
CA GLU A 483 -19.41 -3.40 -6.23
C GLU A 483 -20.64 -4.28 -6.58
N ASN A 484 -20.43 -5.60 -6.71
CA ASN A 484 -21.49 -6.57 -6.98
C ASN A 484 -22.13 -7.17 -5.73
N TYR A 485 -21.72 -6.72 -4.54
CA TYR A 485 -22.24 -7.24 -3.28
C TYR A 485 -23.63 -6.68 -2.98
N ALA A 486 -24.62 -7.55 -2.86
CA ALA A 486 -26.01 -7.15 -2.63
C ALA A 486 -26.34 -6.83 -1.15
N GLY A 487 -25.37 -6.92 -0.24
CA GLY A 487 -25.47 -6.51 1.16
C GLY A 487 -25.07 -5.05 1.37
N CYS A 488 -24.78 -4.70 2.63
CA CYS A 488 -24.20 -3.40 3.01
C CYS A 488 -22.74 -3.59 3.43
N ALA A 489 -21.92 -2.59 3.18
CA ALA A 489 -20.55 -2.59 3.69
C ALA A 489 -20.22 -1.26 4.39
N VAL A 490 -19.48 -1.33 5.49
CA VAL A 490 -18.86 -0.18 6.13
C VAL A 490 -17.35 -0.43 6.11
N VAL A 491 -16.61 0.44 5.45
CA VAL A 491 -15.19 0.22 5.17
C VAL A 491 -14.36 1.37 5.71
N ILE A 492 -13.49 1.08 6.66
CA ILE A 492 -12.41 2.00 7.02
C ILE A 492 -11.29 1.76 6.01
N SER A 493 -10.90 2.80 5.28
CA SER A 493 -9.75 2.72 4.38
C SER A 493 -9.09 4.09 4.22
N HIS A 494 -7.79 4.07 3.98
CA HIS A 494 -7.00 5.22 3.57
C HIS A 494 -6.78 5.26 2.04
N ASP A 495 -7.20 4.21 1.31
CA ASP A 495 -7.17 4.18 -0.15
C ASP A 495 -8.35 5.01 -0.71
N ARG A 496 -8.01 6.24 -1.15
CA ARG A 496 -8.99 7.20 -1.68
C ARG A 496 -9.65 6.72 -2.95
N MET A 497 -8.91 6.05 -3.84
CA MET A 497 -9.46 5.53 -5.11
C MET A 497 -10.45 4.39 -4.86
N PHE A 498 -10.17 3.55 -3.87
CA PHE A 498 -11.09 2.51 -3.41
C PHE A 498 -12.41 3.12 -2.90
N LEU A 499 -12.30 4.14 -2.03
CA LEU A 499 -13.47 4.82 -1.48
C LEU A 499 -14.23 5.62 -2.54
N ASP A 500 -13.53 6.25 -3.47
CA ASP A 500 -14.16 7.02 -4.54
C ASP A 500 -14.95 6.15 -5.51
N ARG A 501 -14.44 4.95 -5.79
CA ARG A 501 -15.10 3.98 -6.66
C ARG A 501 -16.33 3.34 -6.01
N LEU A 502 -16.26 3.02 -4.71
CA LEU A 502 -17.23 2.13 -4.06
C LEU A 502 -18.18 2.85 -3.11
N ALA A 503 -17.71 3.91 -2.43
CA ALA A 503 -18.52 4.52 -1.38
C ALA A 503 -19.72 5.28 -1.94
N THR A 504 -20.88 5.02 -1.39
CA THR A 504 -22.12 5.76 -1.64
C THR A 504 -22.35 6.84 -0.58
N HIS A 505 -21.72 6.66 0.57
CA HIS A 505 -21.78 7.58 1.71
C HIS A 505 -20.42 7.62 2.41
N MET A 506 -20.11 8.74 3.03
CA MET A 506 -18.88 8.94 3.80
C MET A 506 -19.21 9.23 5.26
N LEU A 507 -18.42 8.68 6.16
CA LEU A 507 -18.42 8.99 7.58
C LEU A 507 -17.04 9.53 7.95
N ALA A 508 -16.92 10.83 8.09
CA ALA A 508 -15.64 11.53 8.21
C ALA A 508 -15.41 12.03 9.63
N PHE A 509 -14.34 11.57 10.26
CA PHE A 509 -13.86 12.07 11.54
C PHE A 509 -13.02 13.34 11.29
N GLU A 510 -13.62 14.52 11.48
CA GLU A 510 -13.00 15.80 11.10
C GLU A 510 -12.19 16.48 12.24
N GLY A 511 -12.08 15.84 13.40
CA GLY A 511 -11.46 16.41 14.60
C GLY A 511 -12.50 17.03 15.55
N ASP A 512 -12.04 17.57 16.69
CA ASP A 512 -12.90 18.13 17.75
C ASP A 512 -14.07 17.23 18.15
N SER A 513 -13.86 15.89 18.07
CA SER A 513 -14.85 14.83 18.34
C SER A 513 -16.06 14.84 17.38
N HIS A 514 -16.01 15.63 16.32
CA HIS A 514 -17.06 15.71 15.32
C HIS A 514 -16.90 14.64 14.24
N VAL A 515 -18.02 13.98 13.90
CA VAL A 515 -18.09 13.00 12.83
C VAL A 515 -19.18 13.43 11.86
N GLU A 516 -18.78 13.75 10.62
CA GLU A 516 -19.69 14.18 9.56
C GLU A 516 -20.24 12.97 8.78
N TRP A 517 -21.56 12.94 8.60
CA TRP A 517 -22.25 12.01 7.71
C TRP A 517 -22.55 12.68 6.37
N PHE A 518 -21.98 12.18 5.29
CA PHE A 518 -22.09 12.76 3.97
C PHE A 518 -22.60 11.73 2.94
N GLU A 519 -23.55 12.13 2.09
CA GLU A 519 -24.06 11.32 0.98
C GLU A 519 -23.27 11.65 -0.29
N GLY A 520 -22.48 10.71 -0.78
CA GLY A 520 -21.58 10.85 -1.92
C GLY A 520 -20.30 10.03 -1.74
N ASN A 521 -19.42 10.08 -2.74
CA ASN A 521 -18.13 9.42 -2.72
C ASN A 521 -17.05 10.30 -2.04
N PHE A 522 -15.80 9.83 -2.07
CA PHE A 522 -14.69 10.53 -1.43
C PHE A 522 -14.39 11.89 -2.08
N GLU A 523 -14.40 11.98 -3.41
CA GLU A 523 -14.13 13.21 -4.15
C GLU A 523 -15.18 14.29 -3.87
N ASP A 524 -16.47 13.91 -3.81
CA ASP A 524 -17.58 14.80 -3.49
C ASP A 524 -17.49 15.30 -2.05
N TYR A 525 -17.11 14.42 -1.12
CA TYR A 525 -16.87 14.80 0.27
C TYR A 525 -15.70 15.81 0.39
N GLU A 526 -14.58 15.59 -0.31
CA GLU A 526 -13.45 16.54 -0.27
C GLU A 526 -13.86 17.94 -0.79
N LYS A 527 -14.61 18.00 -1.88
CA LYS A 527 -15.15 19.26 -2.41
C LYS A 527 -16.04 19.96 -1.38
N ASP A 528 -16.89 19.20 -0.70
CA ASP A 528 -17.75 19.75 0.36
C ASP A 528 -16.94 20.19 1.58
N LYS A 529 -15.96 19.42 2.02
CA LYS A 529 -15.05 19.78 3.11
C LYS A 529 -14.34 21.10 2.85
N VAL A 530 -13.79 21.28 1.64
CA VAL A 530 -13.14 22.54 1.24
C VAL A 530 -14.14 23.70 1.21
N ARG A 531 -15.37 23.47 0.77
CA ARG A 531 -16.44 24.50 0.76
C ARG A 531 -16.83 24.92 2.18
N ARG A 532 -16.95 23.98 3.15
CA ARG A 532 -17.36 24.23 4.54
C ARG A 532 -16.23 24.82 5.39
N LEU A 533 -15.02 24.31 5.26
CA LEU A 533 -13.92 24.61 6.17
C LEU A 533 -12.81 25.47 5.54
N GLY A 534 -12.90 25.78 4.24
CA GLY A 534 -11.93 26.59 3.49
C GLY A 534 -10.74 25.80 2.94
N ALA A 535 -9.94 26.43 2.08
CA ALA A 535 -8.82 25.79 1.36
C ALA A 535 -7.71 25.21 2.28
N HIS A 536 -7.57 25.71 3.50
CA HIS A 536 -6.60 25.21 4.49
C HIS A 536 -7.09 23.99 5.28
N ALA A 537 -8.30 23.48 4.98
CA ALA A 537 -8.83 22.28 5.64
C ALA A 537 -8.11 20.98 5.22
N ALA A 538 -7.34 21.03 4.15
CA ALA A 538 -6.53 19.90 3.67
C ALA A 538 -5.13 19.82 4.31
N ASP A 539 -4.69 20.84 5.06
CA ASP A 539 -3.38 20.83 5.70
C ASP A 539 -3.41 19.95 6.98
N PRO A 540 -2.45 19.05 7.16
CA PRO A 540 -2.40 18.18 8.33
C PRO A 540 -2.25 19.04 9.60
N ARG A 541 -3.16 18.84 10.54
CA ARG A 541 -3.13 19.51 11.86
C ARG A 541 -3.17 18.46 12.95
N ARG A 542 -2.56 18.77 14.08
CA ARG A 542 -2.64 17.92 15.26
C ARG A 542 -4.10 17.81 15.71
N ILE A 543 -4.59 16.59 15.89
CA ILE A 543 -5.97 16.33 16.31
C ILE A 543 -6.21 16.99 17.67
N LYS A 544 -7.24 17.83 17.74
CA LYS A 544 -7.77 18.35 19.01
C LYS A 544 -8.99 17.50 19.39
N TYR A 545 -9.10 17.15 20.63
CA TYR A 545 -10.26 16.46 21.18
C TYR A 545 -10.93 17.35 22.22
N LYS A 546 -12.25 17.30 22.29
CA LYS A 546 -12.96 17.94 23.39
C LYS A 546 -12.61 17.23 24.69
N PRO A 547 -12.37 17.98 25.79
CA PRO A 547 -12.21 17.35 27.10
C PRO A 547 -13.52 16.67 27.52
N LEU A 548 -13.38 15.50 28.12
CA LEU A 548 -14.52 14.79 28.70
C LEU A 548 -14.99 15.54 29.92
N THR A 549 -16.02 16.36 29.82
CA THR A 549 -16.72 16.96 30.94
C THR A 549 -17.57 15.86 31.60
N ARG A 550 -17.13 15.35 32.76
CA ARG A 550 -17.88 14.43 33.61
C ARG A 550 -18.99 15.13 34.33
#